data_f2fc1c6f28b73b906d217a1538c96616
#
_entry.id   f2fc1c6f28b73b906d217a1538c96616
#
_cell.length_a   1.000
_cell.length_b   1.000
_cell.length_c   1.000
_cell.angle_alpha   90.00
_cell.angle_beta   90.00
_cell.angle_gamma   90.00
#
_symmetry.space_group_name_H-M   'P 1'
#
loop_
_entity.id
_entity.type
_entity.pdbx_description
1 polymer ?
#
loop_
_entity_poly.entity_id
_entity_poly.type
_entity_poly.pdbx_seq_one_letter_code
_entity_poly.pdbx_strand_id
1 'polypeptide(L)'
;MTALFLVVSTPRPERPSEAAAQRQSFWPWIGQYESSGICKHIYARVGRGAAAVFAVDGNEQLHRILNEWADIIPAEFDVYPLVDVEATRKMLAAQVAANKGA
;
A
#
# COMPACT_ATOMS: atom_id res chain seq x y z
N MET A 1 3.34 -9.50 14.24
CA MET A 1 1.98 -9.11 13.85
C MET A 1 2.06 -8.24 12.61
N THR A 2 1.24 -8.52 11.63
CA THR A 2 1.29 -7.82 10.35
C THR A 2 0.23 -6.73 10.30
N ALA A 3 0.63 -5.54 9.88
CA ALA A 3 -0.27 -4.41 9.65
C ALA A 3 -0.45 -4.22 8.14
N LEU A 4 -1.68 -3.93 7.74
CA LEU A 4 -2.04 -3.72 6.34
C LEU A 4 -2.26 -2.24 6.06
N PHE A 5 -1.74 -1.77 4.94
CA PHE A 5 -1.93 -0.37 4.51
C PHE A 5 -2.21 -0.31 3.02
N LEU A 6 -3.19 0.49 2.64
CA LEU A 6 -3.34 0.93 1.26
C LEU A 6 -2.55 2.22 1.09
N VAL A 7 -1.68 2.25 0.10
CA VAL A 7 -0.86 3.42 -0.23
C VAL A 7 -1.19 3.87 -1.63
N VAL A 8 -1.55 5.13 -1.78
CA VAL A 8 -1.83 5.75 -3.07
C VAL A 8 -0.78 6.82 -3.33
N SER A 9 -0.04 6.69 -4.42
CA SER A 9 1.00 7.65 -4.76
C SER A 9 0.48 8.69 -5.77
N THR A 10 0.89 9.94 -5.56
CA THR A 10 0.68 11.02 -6.51
C THR A 10 2.06 11.59 -6.84
N PRO A 11 2.63 11.25 -8.02
CA PRO A 11 3.95 11.74 -8.39
C PRO A 11 3.90 13.24 -8.68
N ARG A 12 5.06 13.90 -8.53
CA ARG A 12 5.15 15.33 -8.83
C ARG A 12 4.77 15.59 -10.30
N PRO A 13 4.23 16.78 -10.62
CA PRO A 13 3.87 17.13 -12.00
C PRO A 13 5.10 17.06 -12.90
N GLU A 14 5.00 16.27 -13.97
CA GLU A 14 6.09 16.00 -14.88
C GLU A 14 5.51 15.35 -16.14
N ARG A 15 6.13 15.58 -17.29
CA ARG A 15 5.70 14.89 -18.51
C ARG A 15 5.99 13.40 -18.37
N PRO A 16 5.05 12.51 -18.73
CA PRO A 16 5.30 11.07 -18.62
C PRO A 16 6.57 10.60 -19.34
N SER A 17 6.88 11.21 -20.48
CA SER A 17 8.09 10.88 -21.24
C SER A 17 9.38 11.25 -20.49
N GLU A 18 9.35 12.34 -19.70
CA GLU A 18 10.51 12.76 -18.90
C GLU A 18 10.69 11.87 -17.68
N ALA A 19 9.62 11.27 -17.18
CA ALA A 19 9.65 10.37 -16.03
C ALA A 19 9.85 8.91 -16.42
N ALA A 20 10.03 8.60 -17.71
CA ALA A 20 10.04 7.22 -18.19
C ALA A 20 11.13 6.36 -17.54
N ALA A 21 12.34 6.88 -17.38
CA ALA A 21 13.43 6.15 -16.76
C ALA A 21 13.16 5.83 -15.28
N GLN A 22 12.60 6.79 -14.54
CA GLN A 22 12.19 6.59 -13.15
C GLN A 22 11.10 5.51 -13.05
N ARG A 23 10.10 5.58 -13.93
CA ARG A 23 9.01 4.61 -13.98
C ARG A 23 9.52 3.21 -14.31
N GLN A 24 10.48 3.10 -15.20
CA GLN A 24 11.10 1.83 -15.56
C GLN A 24 11.85 1.22 -14.38
N SER A 25 12.51 2.03 -13.56
CA SER A 25 13.25 1.59 -12.37
C SER A 25 12.33 1.15 -11.23
N PHE A 26 11.10 1.66 -11.19
CA PHE A 26 10.13 1.35 -10.13
C PHE A 26 9.74 -0.14 -10.14
N TRP A 27 9.47 -0.72 -11.30
CA TRP A 27 8.93 -2.06 -11.39
C TRP A 27 9.84 -3.16 -10.86
N PRO A 28 11.16 -3.18 -11.15
CA PRO A 28 12.05 -4.14 -10.51
C PRO A 28 12.13 -3.98 -8.99
N TRP A 29 12.07 -2.75 -8.51
CA TRP A 29 12.10 -2.46 -7.09
C TRP A 29 10.86 -3.00 -6.37
N ILE A 30 9.67 -2.66 -6.84
CA ILE A 30 8.43 -3.15 -6.20
C ILE A 30 8.29 -4.67 -6.35
N GLY A 31 8.83 -5.25 -7.41
CA GLY A 31 8.84 -6.68 -7.64
C GLY A 31 9.51 -7.47 -6.52
N GLN A 32 10.54 -6.91 -5.89
CA GLN A 32 11.19 -7.52 -4.73
C GLN A 32 10.23 -7.63 -3.55
N TYR A 33 9.43 -6.60 -3.33
CA TYR A 33 8.43 -6.60 -2.25
C TYR A 33 7.24 -7.51 -2.58
N GLU A 34 6.88 -7.62 -3.85
CA GLU A 34 5.87 -8.61 -4.28
C GLU A 34 6.35 -10.03 -4.00
N SER A 35 7.58 -10.35 -4.37
CA SER A 35 8.16 -11.67 -4.18
C SER A 35 8.28 -12.06 -2.70
N SER A 36 8.57 -11.11 -1.83
CA SER A 36 8.69 -11.35 -0.39
C SER A 36 7.33 -11.41 0.32
N GLY A 37 6.24 -11.07 -0.36
CA GLY A 37 4.90 -11.02 0.21
C GLY A 37 4.59 -9.75 0.99
N ILE A 38 5.49 -8.77 1.00
CA ILE A 38 5.26 -7.48 1.67
C ILE A 38 4.32 -6.62 0.84
N CYS A 39 4.52 -6.56 -0.48
CA CYS A 39 3.55 -5.93 -1.37
C CYS A 39 2.54 -6.99 -1.83
N LYS A 40 1.31 -6.87 -1.35
CA LYS A 40 0.25 -7.83 -1.66
C LYS A 40 -0.40 -7.55 -3.00
N HIS A 41 -0.56 -6.29 -3.34
CA HIS A 41 -1.19 -5.84 -4.58
C HIS A 41 -0.54 -4.54 -5.02
N ILE A 42 -0.39 -4.38 -6.32
CA ILE A 42 0.10 -3.16 -6.95
C ILE A 42 -0.65 -2.90 -8.25
N TYR A 43 -1.15 -1.70 -8.41
CA TYR A 43 -1.85 -1.27 -9.61
C TYR A 43 -1.36 0.11 -10.03
N ALA A 44 -1.25 0.33 -11.33
CA ALA A 44 -1.05 1.68 -11.85
C ALA A 44 -2.38 2.44 -11.80
N ARG A 45 -2.32 3.72 -11.41
CA ARG A 45 -3.49 4.59 -11.47
C ARG A 45 -3.70 5.09 -12.89
N VAL A 46 -4.95 5.27 -13.27
CA VAL A 46 -5.25 5.93 -14.55
C VAL A 46 -4.64 7.33 -14.55
N GLY A 47 -3.84 7.63 -15.56
CA GLY A 47 -3.03 8.84 -15.63
C GLY A 47 -1.64 8.59 -15.11
N ARG A 48 -1.38 8.88 -13.84
CA ARG A 48 -0.06 8.68 -13.22
C ARG A 48 -0.21 8.26 -11.77
N GLY A 49 0.79 7.54 -11.29
CA GLY A 49 0.85 7.07 -9.92
C GLY A 49 0.50 5.59 -9.80
N ALA A 50 0.44 5.13 -8.57
CA ALA A 50 0.14 3.73 -8.26
C ALA A 50 -0.67 3.61 -6.97
N ALA A 51 -1.34 2.48 -6.82
CA ALA A 51 -2.01 2.09 -5.60
C ALA A 51 -1.46 0.72 -5.19
N ALA A 52 -1.00 0.60 -3.97
CA ALA A 52 -0.40 -0.62 -3.45
C ALA A 52 -0.98 -1.00 -2.10
N VAL A 53 -1.05 -2.30 -1.84
CA VAL A 53 -1.38 -2.82 -0.51
C VAL A 53 -0.14 -3.48 0.06
N PHE A 54 0.31 -2.97 1.21
CA PHE A 54 1.48 -3.50 1.91
C PHE A 54 1.08 -4.21 3.20
N ALA A 55 1.72 -5.36 3.44
CA ALA A 55 1.65 -6.08 4.70
C ALA A 55 3.01 -5.91 5.38
N VAL A 56 3.07 -5.11 6.43
CA VAL A 56 4.32 -4.71 7.09
C VAL A 56 4.26 -5.01 8.59
N ASP A 57 5.41 -5.00 9.24
CA ASP A 57 5.50 -5.22 10.69
C ASP A 57 4.99 -4.00 11.48
N GLY A 58 5.07 -2.82 10.88
CA GLY A 58 4.62 -1.59 11.52
C GLY A 58 4.96 -0.36 10.71
N ASN A 59 4.74 0.80 11.32
CA ASN A 59 4.89 2.10 10.65
C ASN A 59 6.32 2.37 10.18
N GLU A 60 7.31 1.93 10.94
CA GLU A 60 8.71 2.17 10.58
C GLU A 60 9.10 1.47 9.28
N GLN A 61 8.67 0.22 9.11
CA GLN A 61 8.93 -0.51 7.88
C GLN A 61 8.24 0.15 6.69
N LEU A 62 6.98 0.55 6.85
CA LEU A 62 6.25 1.26 5.80
C LEU A 62 6.93 2.57 5.44
N HIS A 63 7.33 3.35 6.45
CA HIS A 63 8.03 4.61 6.25
C HIS A 63 9.30 4.43 5.42
N ARG A 64 10.08 3.40 5.73
CA ARG A 64 11.30 3.08 4.97
C ARG A 64 10.98 2.73 3.52
N ILE A 65 9.96 1.90 3.28
CA ILE A 65 9.53 1.51 1.93
C ILE A 65 9.10 2.73 1.13
N LEU A 66 8.32 3.63 1.73
CA LEU A 66 7.83 4.82 1.03
C LEU A 66 8.96 5.81 0.74
N ASN A 67 9.97 5.89 1.59
CA ASN A 67 11.16 6.70 1.31
C ASN A 67 11.97 6.12 0.15
N GLU A 68 12.10 4.81 0.06
CA GLU A 68 12.72 4.15 -1.11
C GLU A 68 11.94 4.47 -2.39
N TRP A 69 10.62 4.38 -2.32
CA TRP A 69 9.74 4.69 -3.44
C TRP A 69 9.94 6.13 -3.92
N ALA A 70 9.87 7.08 -2.98
CA ALA A 70 10.03 8.51 -3.30
C ALA A 70 11.41 8.84 -3.84
N ASP A 71 12.41 8.04 -3.51
CA ASP A 71 13.76 8.20 -4.03
C ASP A 71 13.84 7.80 -5.51
N ILE A 72 13.03 6.83 -5.91
CA ILE A 72 12.93 6.37 -7.31
C ILE A 72 12.03 7.31 -8.11
N ILE A 73 10.82 7.56 -7.60
CA ILE A 73 9.83 8.45 -8.21
C ILE A 73 9.34 9.42 -7.14
N PRO A 74 9.80 10.67 -7.14
CA PRO A 74 9.32 11.65 -6.16
C PRO A 74 7.80 11.75 -6.20
N ALA A 75 7.17 11.56 -5.05
CA ALA A 75 5.72 11.48 -4.96
C ALA A 75 5.24 11.83 -3.56
N GLU A 76 4.00 12.22 -3.45
CA GLU A 76 3.25 12.28 -2.20
C GLU A 76 2.46 11.00 -2.05
N PHE A 77 2.22 10.60 -0.81
CA PHE A 77 1.50 9.36 -0.51
C PHE A 77 0.32 9.64 0.39
N ASP A 78 -0.81 9.04 0.04
CA ASP A 78 -1.95 8.89 0.93
C ASP A 78 -1.91 7.48 1.49
N VAL A 79 -1.93 7.36 2.82
CA VAL A 79 -1.77 6.08 3.52
C VAL A 79 -3.03 5.79 4.32
N TYR A 80 -3.63 4.63 4.06
CA TYR A 80 -4.87 4.20 4.71
C TYR A 80 -4.61 2.90 5.46
N PRO A 81 -4.70 2.90 6.81
CA PRO A 81 -4.63 1.65 7.57
C PRO A 81 -5.83 0.78 7.25
N LEU A 82 -5.60 -0.50 7.08
CA LEU A 82 -6.64 -1.46 6.72
C LEU A 82 -6.77 -2.52 7.81
N VAL A 83 -7.96 -3.06 7.94
CA VAL A 83 -8.23 -4.20 8.81
C VAL A 83 -8.61 -5.39 7.93
N ASP A 84 -8.09 -6.57 8.26
CA ASP A 84 -8.49 -7.79 7.59
C ASP A 84 -9.99 -8.01 7.76
N VAL A 85 -10.65 -8.35 6.66
CA VAL A 85 -12.10 -8.52 6.62
C VAL A 85 -12.58 -9.62 7.58
N GLU A 86 -11.77 -10.65 7.81
CA GLU A 86 -12.11 -11.72 8.75
C GLU A 86 -12.16 -11.22 10.20
N ALA A 87 -11.25 -10.32 10.58
CA ALA A 87 -11.29 -9.70 11.90
C ALA A 87 -12.57 -8.90 12.09
N THR A 88 -12.98 -8.15 11.08
CA THR A 88 -14.23 -7.36 11.10
C THR A 88 -15.45 -8.28 11.18
N ARG A 89 -15.46 -9.37 10.43
CA ARG A 89 -16.55 -10.37 10.47
C ARG A 89 -16.68 -11.00 11.85
N LYS A 90 -15.57 -11.32 12.51
CA LYS A 90 -15.57 -11.86 13.86
C LYS A 90 -16.11 -10.86 14.88
N MET A 91 -15.72 -9.62 14.78
CA MET A 91 -16.25 -8.54 15.64
C MET A 91 -17.76 -8.41 15.49
N LEU A 92 -18.23 -8.38 14.25
CA LEU A 92 -19.67 -8.26 13.96
C LEU A 92 -20.45 -9.45 14.50
N ALA A 93 -19.95 -10.66 14.30
CA ALA A 93 -20.58 -11.88 14.82
C ALA A 93 -20.66 -11.86 16.36
N ALA A 94 -19.60 -11.41 17.03
CA ALA A 94 -19.57 -11.26 18.49
C ALA A 94 -20.60 -10.23 18.97
N GLN A 95 -20.71 -9.09 18.27
CA GLN A 95 -21.71 -8.06 18.60
C GLN A 95 -23.14 -8.57 18.42
N VAL A 96 -23.41 -9.28 17.34
CA VAL A 96 -24.73 -9.86 17.08
C VAL A 96 -25.09 -10.89 18.17
N ALA A 97 -24.14 -11.74 18.54
CA ALA A 97 -24.35 -12.73 19.60
C ALA A 97 -24.61 -12.07 20.96
N ALA A 98 -23.86 -11.02 21.30
CA ALA A 98 -24.07 -10.27 22.53
C ALA A 98 -25.46 -9.60 22.58
N ASN A 99 -25.90 -9.02 21.46
CA ASN A 99 -27.20 -8.38 21.37
C ASN A 99 -28.34 -9.40 21.49
N LYS A 100 -28.16 -10.61 20.96
CA LYS A 100 -29.16 -11.69 21.12
C LYS A 100 -29.25 -12.23 22.54
N GLY A 101 -28.14 -12.17 23.28
CA GLY A 101 -28.08 -12.62 24.66
C GLY A 101 -28.62 -11.61 25.67
N ALA A 102 -28.93 -10.41 25.24
CA ALA A 102 -29.37 -9.32 26.11
C ALA A 102 -30.88 -9.37 26.41
#